data_5add504731101fc5624e494f678a59e8
#
_entry.id   5add504731101fc5624e494f678a59e8
#
_cell.length_a   1.000
_cell.length_b   1.000
_cell.length_c   1.000
_cell.angle_alpha   90.00
_cell.angle_beta   90.00
_cell.angle_gamma   90.00
#
_symmetry.space_group_name_H-M   'P 1'
#
loop_
_entity.id
_entity.type
_entity.pdbx_description
1 polymer ?
#
loop_
_entity_poly.entity_id
_entity_poly.type
_entity_poly.pdbx_seq_one_letter_code
_entity_poly.pdbx_strand_id
1 'polypeptide(L)'
;MKKILFLIGLGLISIVVLGLGGQSVKAATDYGSQFFTHVELQDKNGVPDTDFKENERVKVVYNWNVTQVVHSGETMTLPLPVQLKYVSFAPFLLKDSGGNTVATALVDPVSGKITLTFTTFVDTHTDIHGSMFFYADFNKANIVVDQINPIAFPVAGDLTTLGVMIRKVDSGGGTGTPTVVFKQGRIDGNDSSLINWTVTLNNALVDINSAYYTDVMGPGQTLVGNVKLKYRDADKKELYTQNENVTLDANRSFRLDLGDLIDTSVVITYQTKMAGGQFSYKNTAKIGGSNIEEQTRNATVNDYSGGGEGGGTTPPPVTPPTTNPEPPTPEKPDVDPIIVTPNESEVNTITDGNNEIQIYIVKKGDTLSSVATKFETTPHQLRVWNKLKTDALKIGQKLIVKVTPKKAVTRVVKTSSLISPTMETLPQTGDASHGIAELIGALLALSSATFLIRKK
;
A
#
# COMPACT_ATOMS: atom_id res chain seq x y z
N MET A 1 4.94 48.93 -2.86
CA MET A 1 4.05 47.75 -2.81
C MET A 1 4.27 46.92 -4.06
N LYS A 2 5.22 45.99 -4.01
CA LYS A 2 5.52 45.08 -5.15
C LYS A 2 5.07 43.69 -4.70
N LYS A 3 3.99 43.19 -5.32
CA LYS A 3 3.54 41.81 -5.16
C LYS A 3 4.49 40.91 -5.97
N ILE A 4 5.26 40.07 -5.25
CA ILE A 4 6.05 39.03 -5.87
C ILE A 4 5.12 37.83 -6.03
N LEU A 5 4.85 37.52 -7.30
CA LEU A 5 4.11 36.32 -7.73
C LEU A 5 5.09 35.14 -7.70
N PHE A 6 4.93 34.20 -6.76
CA PHE A 6 5.64 32.94 -6.79
C PHE A 6 4.95 32.03 -7.81
N LEU A 7 5.57 31.89 -8.99
CA LEU A 7 5.21 30.84 -9.94
C LEU A 7 5.82 29.53 -9.43
N ILE A 8 4.96 28.62 -8.98
CA ILE A 8 5.31 27.21 -8.77
C ILE A 8 5.51 26.62 -10.16
N GLY A 9 6.77 26.36 -10.50
CA GLY A 9 7.14 25.69 -11.74
C GLY A 9 6.71 24.22 -11.68
N LEU A 10 5.57 23.90 -12.27
CA LEU A 10 5.26 22.56 -12.70
C LEU A 10 6.27 22.20 -13.78
N GLY A 11 7.25 21.35 -13.46
CA GLY A 11 8.19 20.80 -14.44
C GLY A 11 7.46 19.87 -15.41
N LEU A 12 6.79 20.45 -16.40
CA LEU A 12 6.45 19.77 -17.63
C LEU A 12 7.78 19.42 -18.32
N ILE A 13 8.18 18.15 -18.26
CA ILE A 13 9.20 17.63 -19.16
C ILE A 13 8.60 17.68 -20.56
N SER A 14 8.80 18.82 -21.24
CA SER A 14 8.56 18.92 -22.67
C SER A 14 9.61 18.08 -23.36
N ILE A 15 9.25 16.89 -23.81
CA ILE A 15 10.04 16.13 -24.77
C ILE A 15 10.06 16.94 -26.05
N VAL A 16 11.19 17.59 -26.33
CA VAL A 16 11.46 18.18 -27.64
C VAL A 16 11.61 17.03 -28.63
N VAL A 17 10.54 16.71 -29.34
CA VAL A 17 10.59 15.83 -30.51
C VAL A 17 11.22 16.62 -31.65
N LEU A 18 12.53 16.49 -31.83
CA LEU A 18 13.18 16.83 -33.07
C LEU A 18 12.74 15.81 -34.12
N GLY A 19 11.92 16.25 -35.06
CA GLY A 19 11.34 15.43 -36.11
C GLY A 19 12.38 14.78 -37.02
N LEU A 20 12.30 13.46 -37.08
CA LEU A 20 12.71 12.68 -38.27
C LEU A 20 11.78 11.42 -38.28
N GLY A 21 10.85 11.43 -39.25
CA GLY A 21 10.05 10.26 -39.60
C GLY A 21 8.84 9.99 -38.68
N GLY A 22 7.63 10.19 -39.21
CA GLY A 22 6.36 9.97 -38.51
C GLY A 22 6.15 8.52 -38.08
N GLN A 23 6.70 8.16 -36.92
CA GLN A 23 6.24 7.07 -36.12
C GLN A 23 5.15 7.65 -35.21
N SER A 24 3.93 7.22 -35.40
CA SER A 24 2.87 7.53 -34.44
C SER A 24 3.28 6.94 -33.09
N VAL A 25 3.61 7.79 -32.13
CA VAL A 25 3.83 7.35 -30.74
C VAL A 25 2.49 6.79 -30.26
N LYS A 26 2.36 5.48 -30.26
CA LYS A 26 1.22 4.80 -29.66
C LYS A 26 1.20 5.18 -28.18
N ALA A 27 0.09 5.74 -27.70
CA ALA A 27 -0.06 6.02 -26.29
C ALA A 27 0.17 4.73 -25.48
N ALA A 28 0.91 4.83 -24.37
CA ALA A 28 1.12 3.68 -23.49
C ALA A 28 -0.22 3.15 -23.01
N THR A 29 -0.38 1.84 -23.03
CA THR A 29 -1.61 1.16 -22.62
C THR A 29 -1.72 1.18 -21.09
N ASP A 30 -2.89 1.55 -20.57
CA ASP A 30 -3.24 1.37 -19.15
C ASP A 30 -4.17 0.16 -19.02
N TYR A 31 -3.75 -0.84 -18.30
CA TYR A 31 -4.49 -2.07 -18.04
C TYR A 31 -5.42 -1.96 -16.82
N GLY A 32 -5.47 -0.81 -16.14
CA GLY A 32 -6.27 -0.65 -14.95
C GLY A 32 -5.95 -1.71 -13.91
N SER A 33 -6.98 -2.35 -13.35
CA SER A 33 -6.83 -3.41 -12.34
C SER A 33 -6.80 -4.84 -12.92
N GLN A 34 -6.71 -5.00 -14.24
CA GLN A 34 -6.85 -6.29 -14.93
C GLN A 34 -5.89 -7.37 -14.40
N PHE A 35 -4.65 -7.01 -14.07
CA PHE A 35 -3.63 -7.98 -13.68
C PHE A 35 -3.53 -8.18 -12.16
N PHE A 36 -4.27 -7.42 -11.34
CA PHE A 36 -4.32 -7.66 -9.91
C PHE A 36 -5.19 -8.89 -9.64
N THR A 37 -4.63 -9.87 -8.94
CA THR A 37 -5.24 -11.20 -8.74
C THR A 37 -5.82 -11.38 -7.36
N HIS A 38 -5.35 -10.61 -6.37
CA HIS A 38 -5.76 -10.72 -4.98
C HIS A 38 -5.56 -9.41 -4.25
N VAL A 39 -6.41 -9.15 -3.25
CA VAL A 39 -6.26 -8.06 -2.29
C VAL A 39 -6.53 -8.58 -0.89
N GLU A 40 -5.72 -8.15 0.08
CA GLU A 40 -5.95 -8.37 1.50
C GLU A 40 -5.59 -7.13 2.33
N LEU A 41 -6.20 -7.03 3.49
CA LEU A 41 -5.85 -6.04 4.51
C LEU A 41 -5.03 -6.72 5.59
N GLN A 42 -3.98 -6.03 6.05
CA GLN A 42 -3.11 -6.51 7.12
C GLN A 42 -3.02 -5.46 8.23
N ASP A 43 -2.85 -5.93 9.46
CA ASP A 43 -2.56 -5.09 10.61
C ASP A 43 -1.13 -4.53 10.56
N LYS A 44 -0.74 -3.75 11.58
CA LYS A 44 0.60 -3.17 11.74
C LYS A 44 1.73 -4.22 11.83
N ASN A 45 1.40 -5.48 12.13
CA ASN A 45 2.37 -6.59 12.21
C ASN A 45 2.45 -7.38 10.90
N GLY A 46 1.67 -7.01 9.89
CA GLY A 46 1.59 -7.71 8.62
C GLY A 46 0.73 -8.97 8.66
N VAL A 47 -0.16 -9.09 9.65
CA VAL A 47 -1.09 -10.21 9.76
C VAL A 47 -2.40 -9.83 9.09
N PRO A 48 -2.97 -10.70 8.20
CA PRO A 48 -4.28 -10.47 7.60
C PRO A 48 -5.35 -10.24 8.67
N ASP A 49 -6.13 -9.17 8.52
CA ASP A 49 -7.16 -8.78 9.47
C ASP A 49 -8.31 -8.05 8.76
N THR A 50 -9.49 -8.10 9.35
CA THR A 50 -10.70 -7.39 8.92
C THR A 50 -11.41 -6.68 10.09
N ASP A 51 -10.76 -6.57 11.25
CA ASP A 51 -11.27 -5.92 12.45
C ASP A 51 -10.28 -4.86 12.95
N PHE A 52 -10.53 -3.59 12.68
CA PHE A 52 -9.64 -2.47 12.96
C PHE A 52 -10.31 -1.42 13.82
N LYS A 53 -9.52 -0.61 14.51
CA LYS A 53 -9.99 0.63 15.11
C LYS A 53 -9.98 1.78 14.10
N GLU A 54 -10.89 2.74 14.23
CA GLU A 54 -11.04 3.87 13.30
C GLU A 54 -9.79 4.77 13.14
N ASN A 55 -8.82 4.65 14.05
CA ASN A 55 -7.54 5.37 14.02
C ASN A 55 -6.33 4.47 13.73
N GLU A 56 -6.55 3.19 13.45
CA GLU A 56 -5.48 2.28 13.03
C GLU A 56 -5.18 2.46 11.55
N ARG A 57 -3.91 2.28 11.22
CA ARG A 57 -3.44 2.16 9.85
C ARG A 57 -3.60 0.75 9.37
N VAL A 58 -4.10 0.62 8.18
CA VAL A 58 -4.25 -0.64 7.48
C VAL A 58 -3.19 -0.73 6.38
N LYS A 59 -2.53 -1.88 6.28
CA LYS A 59 -1.66 -2.20 5.16
C LYS A 59 -2.50 -2.91 4.12
N VAL A 60 -2.64 -2.31 2.94
CA VAL A 60 -3.36 -2.90 1.80
C VAL A 60 -2.33 -3.62 0.94
N VAL A 61 -2.51 -4.90 0.72
CA VAL A 61 -1.59 -5.75 -0.05
C VAL A 61 -2.32 -6.25 -1.29
N TYR A 62 -1.68 -6.10 -2.45
CA TYR A 62 -2.14 -6.65 -3.71
C TYR A 62 -1.12 -7.63 -4.27
N ASN A 63 -1.60 -8.75 -4.82
CA ASN A 63 -0.82 -9.60 -5.71
C ASN A 63 -1.23 -9.31 -7.15
N TRP A 64 -0.29 -9.44 -8.07
CA TRP A 64 -0.56 -9.22 -9.49
C TRP A 64 0.21 -10.22 -10.36
N ASN A 65 -0.35 -10.54 -11.52
CA ASN A 65 0.23 -11.46 -12.51
C ASN A 65 -0.17 -11.01 -13.91
N VAL A 66 0.80 -10.77 -14.76
CA VAL A 66 0.59 -10.33 -16.14
C VAL A 66 0.31 -11.56 -17.01
N THR A 67 -0.85 -11.58 -17.63
CA THR A 67 -1.34 -12.73 -18.42
C THR A 67 -1.16 -12.57 -19.93
N GLN A 68 -0.55 -11.45 -20.37
CA GLN A 68 -0.29 -11.15 -21.78
C GLN A 68 1.03 -10.41 -21.92
N VAL A 69 1.48 -10.18 -23.16
CA VAL A 69 2.68 -9.38 -23.41
C VAL A 69 2.41 -7.92 -23.04
N VAL A 70 3.30 -7.36 -22.24
CA VAL A 70 3.32 -5.94 -21.88
C VAL A 70 4.67 -5.34 -22.23
N HIS A 71 4.73 -4.01 -22.36
CA HIS A 71 5.93 -3.29 -22.76
C HIS A 71 6.31 -2.21 -21.73
N SER A 72 7.58 -1.84 -21.76
CA SER A 72 8.08 -0.71 -20.97
C SER A 72 7.25 0.54 -21.19
N GLY A 73 6.93 1.24 -20.11
CA GLY A 73 6.08 2.43 -20.10
C GLY A 73 4.57 2.17 -20.05
N GLU A 74 4.11 0.96 -20.29
CA GLU A 74 2.70 0.60 -20.07
C GLU A 74 2.39 0.53 -18.58
N THR A 75 1.11 0.68 -18.21
CA THR A 75 0.73 0.91 -16.82
C THR A 75 -0.39 0.00 -16.33
N MET A 76 -0.43 -0.16 -15.01
CA MET A 76 -1.58 -0.65 -14.25
C MET A 76 -2.02 0.46 -13.30
N THR A 77 -3.31 0.71 -13.16
CA THR A 77 -3.83 1.74 -12.25
C THR A 77 -4.85 1.20 -11.26
N LEU A 78 -4.77 1.69 -10.02
CA LEU A 78 -5.70 1.36 -8.94
C LEU A 78 -6.26 2.63 -8.31
N PRO A 79 -7.57 2.88 -8.37
CA PRO A 79 -8.20 3.88 -7.51
C PRO A 79 -8.27 3.36 -6.06
N LEU A 80 -8.08 4.26 -5.10
CA LEU A 80 -8.30 3.96 -3.69
C LEU A 80 -9.79 3.95 -3.37
N PRO A 81 -10.31 2.96 -2.64
CA PRO A 81 -11.66 3.01 -2.10
C PRO A 81 -11.92 4.27 -1.27
N VAL A 82 -13.10 4.87 -1.39
CA VAL A 82 -13.44 6.15 -0.73
C VAL A 82 -13.39 6.08 0.80
N GLN A 83 -13.49 4.89 1.37
CA GLN A 83 -13.35 4.62 2.81
C GLN A 83 -11.91 4.73 3.33
N LEU A 84 -10.94 4.83 2.43
CA LEU A 84 -9.51 4.87 2.76
C LEU A 84 -8.87 6.19 2.30
N LYS A 85 -7.77 6.54 2.95
CA LYS A 85 -6.88 7.66 2.58
C LYS A 85 -5.45 7.19 2.60
N TYR A 86 -4.66 7.54 1.57
CA TYR A 86 -3.22 7.25 1.57
C TYR A 86 -2.52 7.95 2.75
N VAL A 87 -1.53 7.26 3.28
CA VAL A 87 -0.65 7.79 4.34
C VAL A 87 0.60 8.41 3.75
N SER A 88 1.10 7.87 2.66
CA SER A 88 2.30 8.34 1.96
C SER A 88 2.06 8.44 0.47
N PHE A 89 2.59 9.49 -0.15
CA PHE A 89 2.61 9.70 -1.60
C PHE A 89 4.01 9.49 -2.20
N ALA A 90 4.95 8.97 -1.40
CA ALA A 90 6.29 8.66 -1.89
C ALA A 90 6.21 7.59 -2.97
N PRO A 91 6.90 7.79 -4.12
CA PRO A 91 7.03 6.74 -5.11
C PRO A 91 7.83 5.56 -4.54
N PHE A 92 7.52 4.36 -4.98
CA PHE A 92 8.24 3.17 -4.58
C PHE A 92 8.51 2.24 -5.76
N LEU A 93 9.47 1.34 -5.59
CA LEU A 93 9.94 0.44 -6.64
C LEU A 93 9.52 -1.00 -6.31
N LEU A 94 9.06 -1.71 -7.33
CA LEU A 94 8.85 -3.14 -7.29
C LEU A 94 10.07 -3.82 -7.92
N LYS A 95 10.82 -4.58 -7.13
CA LYS A 95 12.09 -5.16 -7.53
C LYS A 95 12.03 -6.68 -7.50
N ASP A 96 12.79 -7.31 -8.41
CA ASP A 96 13.03 -8.76 -8.35
C ASP A 96 14.06 -9.12 -7.26
N SER A 97 14.28 -10.39 -7.07
CA SER A 97 15.28 -10.91 -6.11
C SER A 97 16.72 -10.51 -6.47
N GLY A 98 16.99 -10.13 -7.71
CA GLY A 98 18.28 -9.62 -8.20
C GLY A 98 18.46 -8.12 -8.00
N GLY A 99 17.43 -7.42 -7.51
CA GLY A 99 17.43 -5.96 -7.30
C GLY A 99 17.06 -5.14 -8.54
N ASN A 100 16.71 -5.80 -9.67
CA ASN A 100 16.24 -5.09 -10.87
C ASN A 100 14.84 -4.54 -10.65
N THR A 101 14.58 -3.33 -11.15
CA THR A 101 13.25 -2.72 -11.03
C THR A 101 12.33 -3.27 -12.13
N VAL A 102 11.27 -3.94 -11.72
CA VAL A 102 10.22 -4.48 -12.61
C VAL A 102 9.20 -3.43 -12.95
N ALA A 103 8.75 -2.68 -11.94
CA ALA A 103 7.82 -1.56 -12.11
C ALA A 103 8.10 -0.46 -11.09
N THR A 104 7.66 0.76 -11.40
CA THR A 104 7.66 1.91 -10.49
C THR A 104 6.24 2.24 -10.11
N ALA A 105 5.96 2.50 -8.85
CA ALA A 105 4.66 2.90 -8.36
C ALA A 105 4.65 4.37 -7.95
N LEU A 106 3.65 5.12 -8.42
CA LEU A 106 3.41 6.52 -8.08
C LEU A 106 1.99 6.68 -7.55
N VAL A 107 1.86 7.34 -6.40
CA VAL A 107 0.56 7.72 -5.84
C VAL A 107 0.29 9.17 -6.25
N ASP A 108 -0.81 9.39 -6.97
CA ASP A 108 -1.26 10.74 -7.31
C ASP A 108 -2.20 11.26 -6.20
N PRO A 109 -1.80 12.31 -5.45
CA PRO A 109 -2.60 12.86 -4.37
C PRO A 109 -3.89 13.55 -4.83
N VAL A 110 -3.97 13.93 -6.12
CA VAL A 110 -5.12 14.64 -6.67
C VAL A 110 -6.22 13.67 -7.11
N SER A 111 -5.85 12.66 -7.90
CA SER A 111 -6.81 11.66 -8.39
C SER A 111 -7.06 10.53 -7.40
N GLY A 112 -6.23 10.36 -6.39
CA GLY A 112 -6.30 9.24 -5.45
C GLY A 112 -6.04 7.89 -6.13
N LYS A 113 -5.17 7.85 -7.16
CA LYS A 113 -4.80 6.62 -7.88
C LYS A 113 -3.35 6.25 -7.63
N ILE A 114 -3.07 4.96 -7.55
CA ILE A 114 -1.73 4.41 -7.72
C ILE A 114 -1.57 4.02 -9.18
N THR A 115 -0.48 4.46 -9.80
CA THR A 115 -0.07 4.03 -11.14
C THR A 115 1.22 3.24 -11.02
N LEU A 116 1.20 1.99 -11.45
CA LEU A 116 2.39 1.17 -11.65
C LEU A 116 2.81 1.27 -13.10
N THR A 117 4.05 1.67 -13.36
CA THR A 117 4.62 1.77 -14.71
C THR A 117 5.67 0.69 -14.87
N PHE A 118 5.52 -0.17 -15.86
CA PHE A 118 6.50 -1.21 -16.19
C PHE A 118 7.80 -0.59 -16.72
N THR A 119 8.93 -1.19 -16.35
CA THR A 119 10.25 -0.81 -16.84
C THR A 119 10.66 -1.68 -18.03
N THR A 120 11.87 -1.44 -18.57
CA THR A 120 12.47 -2.29 -19.62
C THR A 120 12.70 -3.74 -19.19
N PHE A 121 12.51 -4.06 -17.91
CA PHE A 121 12.57 -5.43 -17.42
C PHE A 121 11.56 -6.33 -18.15
N VAL A 122 10.35 -5.84 -18.38
CA VAL A 122 9.27 -6.64 -19.02
C VAL A 122 9.51 -6.91 -20.51
N ASP A 123 10.37 -6.11 -21.17
CA ASP A 123 10.71 -6.33 -22.59
C ASP A 123 11.66 -7.52 -22.80
N THR A 124 12.31 -7.99 -21.73
CA THR A 124 13.31 -9.06 -21.75
C THR A 124 12.94 -10.27 -20.89
N HIS A 125 11.81 -10.22 -20.20
CA HIS A 125 11.35 -11.27 -19.31
C HIS A 125 9.90 -11.66 -19.64
N THR A 126 9.53 -12.89 -19.33
CA THR A 126 8.17 -13.44 -19.40
C THR A 126 7.70 -13.79 -17.97
N ASP A 127 6.45 -14.23 -17.83
CA ASP A 127 5.88 -14.61 -16.52
C ASP A 127 6.05 -13.47 -15.48
N ILE A 128 5.66 -12.27 -15.89
CA ILE A 128 5.81 -11.06 -15.08
C ILE A 128 4.74 -11.05 -13.99
N HIS A 129 5.18 -11.02 -12.73
CA HIS A 129 4.30 -11.11 -11.57
C HIS A 129 4.89 -10.37 -10.36
N GLY A 130 4.11 -10.27 -9.29
CA GLY A 130 4.62 -9.69 -8.05
C GLY A 130 3.56 -9.40 -7.01
N SER A 131 3.97 -8.63 -6.02
CA SER A 131 3.11 -8.06 -5.00
C SER A 131 3.41 -6.58 -4.82
N MET A 132 2.44 -5.84 -4.31
CA MET A 132 2.66 -4.49 -3.83
C MET A 132 1.86 -4.26 -2.55
N PHE A 133 2.29 -3.31 -1.75
CA PHE A 133 1.52 -2.83 -0.61
C PHE A 133 1.63 -1.32 -0.46
N PHE A 134 0.64 -0.75 0.18
CA PHE A 134 0.66 0.62 0.67
C PHE A 134 -0.09 0.70 2.00
N TYR A 135 0.11 1.81 2.72
CA TYR A 135 -0.60 2.05 3.97
C TYR A 135 -1.70 3.09 3.76
N ALA A 136 -2.82 2.87 4.42
CA ALA A 136 -3.97 3.76 4.40
C ALA A 136 -4.52 4.00 5.81
N ASP A 137 -5.05 5.18 6.05
CA ASP A 137 -5.90 5.51 7.20
C ASP A 137 -7.37 5.39 6.77
N PHE A 138 -8.27 5.08 7.69
CA PHE A 138 -9.70 5.10 7.42
C PHE A 138 -10.20 6.54 7.21
N ASN A 139 -10.99 6.75 6.17
CA ASN A 139 -11.63 8.03 5.90
C ASN A 139 -12.89 8.16 6.76
N LYS A 140 -12.77 8.84 7.91
CA LYS A 140 -13.85 8.97 8.91
C LYS A 140 -15.16 9.53 8.35
N ALA A 141 -15.14 10.24 7.21
CA ALA A 141 -16.35 10.75 6.57
C ALA A 141 -17.11 9.66 5.79
N ASN A 142 -16.45 8.53 5.46
CA ASN A 142 -16.98 7.50 4.57
C ASN A 142 -17.01 6.10 5.24
N ILE A 143 -16.89 6.05 6.56
CA ILE A 143 -16.98 4.81 7.35
C ILE A 143 -18.07 4.95 8.42
N VAL A 144 -18.61 3.83 8.85
CA VAL A 144 -19.51 3.73 10.01
C VAL A 144 -18.83 2.92 11.09
N VAL A 145 -18.59 3.55 12.26
CA VAL A 145 -17.93 2.88 13.39
C VAL A 145 -18.85 1.85 14.05
N ASP A 146 -18.27 0.84 14.69
CA ASP A 146 -18.91 -0.31 15.33
C ASP A 146 -19.83 -1.12 14.40
N GLN A 147 -19.53 -1.08 13.09
CA GLN A 147 -20.23 -1.83 12.05
C GLN A 147 -19.24 -2.40 11.02
N ILE A 148 -19.70 -3.41 10.27
CA ILE A 148 -19.00 -3.93 9.11
C ILE A 148 -19.19 -2.95 7.94
N ASN A 149 -18.10 -2.41 7.42
CA ASN A 149 -18.06 -1.54 6.26
C ASN A 149 -17.71 -2.36 5.01
N PRO A 150 -18.53 -2.39 3.97
CA PRO A 150 -18.17 -3.01 2.69
C PRO A 150 -17.19 -2.10 1.96
N ILE A 151 -15.94 -2.54 1.80
CA ILE A 151 -14.91 -1.81 1.07
C ILE A 151 -14.62 -2.55 -0.23
N ALA A 152 -14.85 -1.89 -1.36
CA ALA A 152 -14.69 -2.48 -2.68
C ALA A 152 -13.30 -2.13 -3.26
N PHE A 153 -12.53 -3.14 -3.58
CA PHE A 153 -11.19 -3.06 -4.14
C PHE A 153 -11.17 -3.55 -5.59
N PRO A 154 -10.54 -2.83 -6.53
CA PRO A 154 -10.39 -3.28 -7.90
C PRO A 154 -9.45 -4.51 -7.99
N VAL A 155 -9.95 -5.61 -8.55
CA VAL A 155 -9.20 -6.87 -8.77
C VAL A 155 -9.68 -7.50 -10.06
N ALA A 156 -8.77 -7.94 -10.92
CA ALA A 156 -9.05 -8.63 -12.19
C ALA A 156 -10.02 -7.88 -13.12
N GLY A 157 -9.96 -6.55 -13.12
CA GLY A 157 -10.85 -5.69 -13.91
C GLY A 157 -12.25 -5.51 -13.32
N ASP A 158 -12.54 -6.09 -12.15
CA ASP A 158 -13.82 -6.01 -11.43
C ASP A 158 -13.60 -5.53 -10.00
N LEU A 159 -14.61 -5.57 -9.13
CA LEU A 159 -14.55 -5.17 -7.73
C LEU A 159 -14.68 -6.39 -6.81
N THR A 160 -13.71 -6.54 -5.92
CA THR A 160 -13.76 -7.48 -4.78
C THR A 160 -14.12 -6.71 -3.53
N THR A 161 -15.20 -7.08 -2.85
CA THR A 161 -15.66 -6.40 -1.63
C THR A 161 -15.21 -7.17 -0.39
N LEU A 162 -14.50 -6.48 0.50
CA LEU A 162 -14.14 -6.98 1.83
C LEU A 162 -15.07 -6.36 2.87
N GLY A 163 -15.61 -7.16 3.76
CA GLY A 163 -16.38 -6.71 4.91
C GLY A 163 -15.42 -6.38 6.07
N VAL A 164 -15.24 -5.11 6.39
CA VAL A 164 -14.29 -4.65 7.39
C VAL A 164 -15.02 -4.09 8.61
N MET A 165 -14.84 -4.71 9.78
CA MET A 165 -15.30 -4.18 11.05
C MET A 165 -14.41 -2.99 11.43
N ILE A 166 -15.02 -1.83 11.69
CA ILE A 166 -14.30 -0.64 12.13
C ILE A 166 -14.84 -0.21 13.48
N ARG A 167 -14.01 -0.36 14.51
CA ARG A 167 -14.39 -0.07 15.90
C ARG A 167 -14.08 1.37 16.27
N LYS A 168 -14.97 1.97 17.05
CA LYS A 168 -14.74 3.27 17.65
C LYS A 168 -13.57 3.20 18.64
N VAL A 169 -12.79 4.26 18.68
CA VAL A 169 -11.79 4.47 19.73
C VAL A 169 -12.39 5.32 20.83
N ASP A 170 -12.43 4.80 22.03
CA ASP A 170 -12.76 5.61 23.19
C ASP A 170 -11.70 6.69 23.33
N SER A 171 -12.11 7.93 23.13
CA SER A 171 -11.29 9.10 23.40
C SER A 171 -11.14 9.24 24.91
N GLY A 172 -10.24 8.48 25.50
CA GLY A 172 -9.76 8.74 26.85
C GLY A 172 -9.10 10.11 26.83
N GLY A 173 -9.83 11.13 27.22
CA GLY A 173 -9.32 12.49 27.43
C GLY A 173 -8.34 12.48 28.58
N GLY A 174 -7.10 12.02 28.32
CA GLY A 174 -6.00 12.19 29.25
C GLY A 174 -5.59 13.66 29.26
N THR A 175 -5.98 14.41 30.26
CA THR A 175 -5.27 15.63 30.67
C THR A 175 -3.92 15.15 31.19
N GLY A 176 -2.94 15.02 30.27
CA GLY A 176 -1.60 14.57 30.61
C GLY A 176 -1.00 15.57 31.60
N THR A 177 -0.46 15.06 32.71
CA THR A 177 0.34 15.88 33.62
C THR A 177 1.47 16.54 32.83
N PRO A 178 1.71 17.85 32.97
CA PRO A 178 2.81 18.52 32.30
C PRO A 178 4.13 17.81 32.63
N THR A 179 4.94 17.54 31.62
CA THR A 179 6.20 16.81 31.75
C THR A 179 7.42 17.73 31.59
N VAL A 180 8.53 17.33 32.16
CA VAL A 180 9.80 18.05 31.98
C VAL A 180 10.37 17.84 30.57
N VAL A 181 10.10 16.69 29.95
CA VAL A 181 10.47 16.41 28.55
C VAL A 181 9.35 15.70 27.81
N PHE A 182 9.02 16.21 26.64
CA PHE A 182 8.13 15.58 25.68
C PHE A 182 8.79 15.61 24.29
N LYS A 183 8.67 14.53 23.54
CA LYS A 183 9.19 14.44 22.16
C LYS A 183 8.21 13.74 21.25
N GLN A 184 8.06 14.28 20.07
CA GLN A 184 7.30 13.65 18.98
C GLN A 184 7.99 13.88 17.63
N GLY A 185 7.74 12.99 16.69
CA GLY A 185 8.15 13.13 15.30
C GLY A 185 6.96 12.96 14.37
N ARG A 186 7.05 13.56 13.20
CA ARG A 186 6.05 13.43 12.12
C ARG A 186 6.75 13.49 10.78
N ILE A 187 6.36 12.62 9.84
CA ILE A 187 6.79 12.74 8.45
C ILE A 187 6.31 14.09 7.89
N ASP A 188 7.17 14.77 7.16
CA ASP A 188 6.84 16.07 6.55
C ASP A 188 5.76 15.89 5.48
N GLY A 189 4.79 16.80 5.45
CA GLY A 189 3.66 16.71 4.52
C GLY A 189 4.00 17.05 3.06
N ASN A 190 5.14 17.72 2.82
CA ASN A 190 5.57 18.14 1.49
C ASN A 190 6.73 17.30 0.96
N ASP A 191 7.55 16.75 1.87
CA ASP A 191 8.68 15.86 1.54
C ASP A 191 8.65 14.65 2.46
N SER A 192 8.12 13.54 1.96
CA SER A 192 7.99 12.29 2.71
C SER A 192 9.34 11.65 3.06
N SER A 193 10.47 12.17 2.58
CA SER A 193 11.81 11.74 2.99
C SER A 193 12.29 12.42 4.28
N LEU A 194 11.54 13.40 4.79
CA LEU A 194 11.90 14.18 5.97
C LEU A 194 11.01 13.84 7.18
N ILE A 195 11.61 13.88 8.36
CA ILE A 195 10.90 13.83 9.65
C ILE A 195 11.04 15.18 10.35
N ASN A 196 9.92 15.78 10.71
CA ASN A 196 9.84 16.93 11.58
C ASN A 196 9.82 16.46 13.04
N TRP A 197 10.86 16.79 13.80
CA TRP A 197 10.93 16.52 15.21
C TRP A 197 10.52 17.75 16.01
N THR A 198 9.74 17.55 17.06
CA THR A 198 9.37 18.57 18.04
C THR A 198 9.64 18.02 19.43
N VAL A 199 10.40 18.78 20.19
CA VAL A 199 10.70 18.52 21.61
C VAL A 199 10.19 19.69 22.43
N THR A 200 9.46 19.40 23.49
CA THR A 200 9.06 20.41 24.47
C THR A 200 9.76 20.10 25.79
N LEU A 201 10.59 21.02 26.25
CA LEU A 201 11.33 20.93 27.49
C LEU A 201 10.68 21.82 28.53
N ASN A 202 10.65 21.32 29.75
CA ASN A 202 10.17 22.03 30.95
C ASN A 202 8.73 22.59 30.79
N ASN A 203 7.81 21.82 30.18
CA ASN A 203 6.39 22.22 30.16
C ASN A 203 5.74 22.19 31.56
N ALA A 204 6.40 21.54 32.52
CA ALA A 204 6.02 21.51 33.92
C ALA A 204 6.43 22.78 34.71
N LEU A 205 7.26 23.65 34.12
CA LEU A 205 7.75 24.89 34.67
C LEU A 205 8.45 24.72 36.04
N VAL A 206 9.25 23.65 36.15
CA VAL A 206 10.14 23.48 37.32
C VAL A 206 11.41 24.29 37.10
N ASP A 207 12.01 24.81 38.19
CA ASP A 207 13.28 25.50 38.07
C ASP A 207 14.40 24.51 37.77
N ILE A 208 15.10 24.71 36.65
CA ILE A 208 16.24 23.89 36.23
C ILE A 208 17.45 24.77 36.05
N ASN A 209 18.41 24.59 36.93
CA ASN A 209 19.67 25.36 36.90
C ASN A 209 20.66 24.68 35.95
N SER A 210 21.38 25.50 35.15
CA SER A 210 22.37 25.01 34.18
C SER A 210 21.78 23.89 33.30
N ALA A 211 20.57 24.13 32.81
CA ALA A 211 19.83 23.15 31.98
C ALA A 211 20.56 22.84 30.68
N TYR A 212 20.54 21.58 30.29
CA TYR A 212 21.06 21.14 29.02
C TYR A 212 20.08 20.17 28.32
N TYR A 213 20.15 20.17 27.03
CA TYR A 213 19.43 19.23 26.17
C TYR A 213 20.41 18.35 25.40
N THR A 214 20.16 17.05 25.34
CA THR A 214 20.89 16.12 24.47
C THR A 214 19.88 15.38 23.57
N ASP A 215 20.19 15.34 22.29
CA ASP A 215 19.45 14.55 21.29
C ASP A 215 20.30 13.38 20.83
N VAL A 216 19.72 12.19 20.75
CA VAL A 216 20.39 11.00 20.22
C VAL A 216 19.56 10.44 19.09
N MET A 217 20.03 10.64 17.86
CA MET A 217 19.37 10.13 16.65
C MET A 217 19.64 8.65 16.46
N GLY A 218 18.58 7.89 16.25
CA GLY A 218 18.71 6.49 15.81
C GLY A 218 19.33 6.36 14.41
N PRO A 219 19.69 5.15 13.98
CA PRO A 219 20.28 4.90 12.68
C PRO A 219 19.34 5.30 11.54
N GLY A 220 19.91 5.44 10.32
CA GLY A 220 19.15 5.73 9.10
C GLY A 220 18.60 7.14 9.00
N GLN A 221 19.07 8.08 9.82
CA GLN A 221 18.67 9.49 9.79
C GLN A 221 19.88 10.40 9.63
N THR A 222 19.70 11.50 8.94
CA THR A 222 20.72 12.58 8.83
C THR A 222 20.06 13.91 9.18
N LEU A 223 20.68 14.69 10.04
CA LEU A 223 20.19 16.03 10.42
C LEU A 223 20.17 16.95 9.20
N VAL A 224 19.10 17.73 9.04
CA VAL A 224 18.93 18.69 7.94
C VAL A 224 18.73 20.09 8.52
N GLY A 225 19.59 21.01 8.08
CA GLY A 225 19.52 22.41 8.49
C GLY A 225 19.84 22.63 9.98
N ASN A 226 19.34 23.73 10.50
CA ASN A 226 19.57 24.16 11.87
C ASN A 226 18.52 23.62 12.84
N VAL A 227 18.91 23.53 14.11
CA VAL A 227 18.01 23.27 15.23
C VAL A 227 17.47 24.61 15.74
N LYS A 228 16.14 24.73 15.75
CA LYS A 228 15.46 25.95 16.19
C LYS A 228 14.96 25.77 17.63
N LEU A 229 15.32 26.70 18.51
CA LEU A 229 14.88 26.77 19.89
C LEU A 229 13.94 27.97 20.07
N LYS A 230 12.78 27.74 20.63
CA LYS A 230 11.81 28.77 20.99
C LYS A 230 11.60 28.75 22.48
N TYR A 231 12.05 29.80 23.17
CA TYR A 231 11.87 29.98 24.60
C TYR A 231 10.51 30.65 24.87
N ARG A 232 9.81 30.18 25.89
CA ARG A 232 8.46 30.63 26.25
C ARG A 232 8.35 30.83 27.74
N ASP A 233 7.62 31.87 28.17
CA ASP A 233 7.26 32.11 29.56
C ASP A 233 6.21 31.10 30.09
N ALA A 234 5.78 31.30 31.33
CA ALA A 234 4.76 30.47 31.98
C ALA A 234 3.40 30.48 31.27
N ASP A 235 3.05 31.56 30.60
CA ASP A 235 1.82 31.71 29.79
C ASP A 235 1.99 31.15 28.38
N LYS A 236 3.13 30.49 28.07
CA LYS A 236 3.50 29.93 26.78
C LYS A 236 3.70 30.97 25.69
N LYS A 237 3.82 32.24 26.02
CA LYS A 237 4.15 33.31 25.11
C LYS A 237 5.64 33.24 24.74
N GLU A 238 5.95 33.47 23.48
CA GLU A 238 7.34 33.48 22.99
C GLU A 238 8.12 34.63 23.60
N LEU A 239 9.24 34.29 24.24
CA LEU A 239 10.23 35.24 24.76
C LEU A 239 11.20 35.59 23.62
N TYR A 240 11.84 34.60 23.06
CA TYR A 240 12.75 34.73 21.91
C TYR A 240 12.95 33.40 21.20
N THR A 241 13.54 33.47 20.03
CA THR A 241 13.88 32.31 19.21
C THR A 241 15.36 32.35 18.83
N GLN A 242 16.00 31.18 18.85
CA GLN A 242 17.42 30.99 18.56
C GLN A 242 17.56 29.84 17.54
N ASN A 243 18.54 29.93 16.64
CA ASN A 243 18.86 28.87 15.70
C ASN A 243 20.29 28.39 15.94
N GLU A 244 20.45 27.10 16.16
CA GLU A 244 21.74 26.46 16.43
C GLU A 244 22.16 25.60 15.24
N ASN A 245 23.41 25.81 14.81
CA ASN A 245 24.06 24.90 13.87
C ASN A 245 24.85 23.88 14.68
N VAL A 246 24.31 22.66 14.74
CA VAL A 246 24.89 21.58 15.55
C VAL A 246 25.58 20.55 14.67
N THR A 247 26.65 19.96 15.22
CA THR A 247 27.35 18.83 14.59
C THR A 247 27.10 17.59 15.46
N LEU A 248 26.82 16.47 14.80
CA LEU A 248 26.64 15.20 15.49
C LEU A 248 27.99 14.61 15.88
N ASP A 249 28.08 14.09 17.10
CA ASP A 249 29.20 13.28 17.55
C ASP A 249 29.19 11.85 16.97
N ALA A 250 30.17 11.05 17.35
CA ALA A 250 30.29 9.64 16.93
C ALA A 250 29.08 8.77 17.37
N ASN A 251 28.37 9.16 18.41
CA ASN A 251 27.17 8.50 18.91
C ASN A 251 25.89 9.02 18.24
N ARG A 252 26.02 9.85 17.20
CA ARG A 252 24.91 10.49 16.48
C ARG A 252 24.10 11.40 17.38
N SER A 253 24.77 12.08 18.33
CA SER A 253 24.12 12.98 19.27
C SER A 253 24.63 14.40 19.13
N PHE A 254 23.83 15.34 19.61
CA PHE A 254 24.24 16.73 19.83
C PHE A 254 23.73 17.18 21.20
N ARG A 255 24.45 18.16 21.78
CA ARG A 255 24.11 18.78 23.07
C ARG A 255 23.96 20.28 22.90
N LEU A 256 22.97 20.84 23.58
CA LEU A 256 22.71 22.27 23.69
C LEU A 256 22.67 22.64 25.16
N ASP A 257 23.44 23.68 25.56
CA ASP A 257 23.37 24.27 26.89
C ASP A 257 22.31 25.37 26.85
N LEU A 258 21.30 25.27 27.71
CA LEU A 258 20.10 26.12 27.69
C LEU A 258 20.16 27.25 28.76
N GLY A 259 21.15 27.21 29.66
CA GLY A 259 21.21 28.09 30.82
C GLY A 259 20.17 27.72 31.88
N ASP A 260 19.80 28.68 32.71
CA ASP A 260 18.79 28.47 33.74
C ASP A 260 17.38 28.61 33.15
N LEU A 261 16.53 27.63 33.39
CA LEU A 261 15.11 27.65 32.99
C LEU A 261 14.26 27.91 34.24
N ILE A 262 14.01 29.18 34.52
CA ILE A 262 13.13 29.64 35.60
C ILE A 262 11.82 30.11 34.96
N ASP A 263 10.69 29.54 35.37
CA ASP A 263 9.37 29.80 34.77
C ASP A 263 9.38 29.77 33.20
N THR A 264 10.33 29.01 32.67
CA THR A 264 10.61 28.99 31.21
C THR A 264 10.53 27.60 30.64
N SER A 265 9.85 27.45 29.51
CA SER A 265 9.82 26.24 28.68
C SER A 265 10.52 26.48 27.34
N VAL A 266 11.07 25.43 26.74
CA VAL A 266 11.73 25.51 25.43
C VAL A 266 11.09 24.54 24.45
N VAL A 267 10.72 25.03 23.28
CA VAL A 267 10.30 24.17 22.16
C VAL A 267 11.42 24.11 21.15
N ILE A 268 11.94 22.90 20.93
CA ILE A 268 13.00 22.63 19.97
C ILE A 268 12.38 21.96 18.75
N THR A 269 12.69 22.46 17.55
CA THR A 269 12.27 21.91 16.29
C THR A 269 13.43 21.74 15.32
N TYR A 270 13.48 20.63 14.63
CA TYR A 270 14.48 20.32 13.59
C TYR A 270 13.98 19.21 12.67
N GLN A 271 14.67 19.02 11.58
CA GLN A 271 14.37 17.98 10.60
C GLN A 271 15.48 16.95 10.50
N THR A 272 15.10 15.73 10.21
CA THR A 272 16.03 14.68 9.76
C THR A 272 15.57 14.09 8.45
N LYS A 273 16.53 13.73 7.58
CA LYS A 273 16.27 12.99 6.34
C LYS A 273 16.41 11.51 6.61
N MET A 274 15.41 10.74 6.16
CA MET A 274 15.40 9.29 6.21
C MET A 274 16.29 8.72 5.10
N ALA A 275 17.11 7.72 5.44
CA ALA A 275 17.94 7.01 4.45
C ALA A 275 17.13 5.99 3.61
N GLY A 276 15.89 5.69 4.04
CA GLY A 276 15.06 4.63 3.47
C GLY A 276 15.44 3.23 3.97
N GLY A 277 14.61 2.26 3.65
CA GLY A 277 14.86 0.85 3.99
C GLY A 277 14.65 0.46 5.46
N GLN A 278 14.18 1.37 6.31
CA GLN A 278 13.82 1.08 7.69
C GLN A 278 12.33 1.40 7.92
N PHE A 279 11.63 0.48 8.55
CA PHE A 279 10.22 0.70 8.91
C PHE A 279 10.04 1.76 10.02
N SER A 280 11.04 1.97 10.89
CA SER A 280 10.92 2.90 12.00
C SER A 280 12.20 3.67 12.28
N TYR A 281 12.05 4.94 12.57
CA TYR A 281 13.11 5.88 12.92
C TYR A 281 12.92 6.34 14.37
N LYS A 282 13.84 5.94 15.24
CA LYS A 282 13.80 6.28 16.66
C LYS A 282 14.66 7.51 16.93
N ASN A 283 14.24 8.29 17.92
CA ASN A 283 15.00 9.44 18.37
C ASN A 283 14.76 9.66 19.87
N THR A 284 15.81 10.02 20.61
CA THR A 284 15.79 10.15 22.06
C THR A 284 16.14 11.58 22.47
N ALA A 285 15.29 12.19 23.27
CA ALA A 285 15.51 13.48 23.91
C ALA A 285 15.89 13.27 25.38
N LYS A 286 16.87 14.03 25.86
CA LYS A 286 17.25 14.06 27.25
C LYS A 286 17.36 15.51 27.73
N ILE A 287 16.90 15.79 28.92
CA ILE A 287 17.12 17.07 29.62
C ILE A 287 17.68 16.80 30.99
N GLY A 288 18.66 17.59 31.42
CA GLY A 288 19.23 17.57 32.75
C GLY A 288 19.60 18.97 33.20
N GLY A 289 20.05 19.09 34.42
CA GLY A 289 20.51 20.32 35.03
C GLY A 289 21.29 20.02 36.30
N SER A 290 21.84 21.06 36.98
CA SER A 290 22.60 20.85 38.19
C SER A 290 21.75 20.46 39.40
N ASN A 291 20.45 20.69 39.34
CA ASN A 291 19.49 20.46 40.43
C ASN A 291 18.40 19.42 40.09
N ILE A 292 18.46 18.79 38.91
CA ILE A 292 17.54 17.70 38.52
C ILE A 292 18.32 16.52 37.93
N GLU A 293 17.80 15.31 38.12
CA GLU A 293 18.29 14.13 37.42
C GLU A 293 17.91 14.19 35.95
N GLU A 294 18.75 13.57 35.07
CA GLU A 294 18.50 13.53 33.65
C GLU A 294 17.17 12.79 33.33
N GLN A 295 16.27 13.48 32.67
CA GLN A 295 15.00 12.95 32.20
C GLN A 295 15.11 12.56 30.73
N THR A 296 14.59 11.40 30.36
CA THR A 296 14.68 10.85 29.00
C THR A 296 13.30 10.62 28.38
N ARG A 297 13.15 10.95 27.09
CA ARG A 297 11.95 10.64 26.29
C ARG A 297 12.34 10.10 24.92
N ASN A 298 11.79 8.95 24.58
CA ASN A 298 11.92 8.35 23.25
C ASN A 298 10.72 8.71 22.38
N ALA A 299 10.96 8.92 21.09
CA ALA A 299 9.93 9.02 20.07
C ALA A 299 10.30 8.14 18.88
N THR A 300 9.28 7.62 18.22
CA THR A 300 9.44 6.75 17.03
C THR A 300 8.52 7.28 15.93
N VAL A 301 9.05 7.38 14.72
CA VAL A 301 8.29 7.65 13.50
C VAL A 301 8.40 6.43 12.61
N ASN A 302 7.27 5.92 12.16
CA ASN A 302 7.25 4.81 11.23
C ASN A 302 7.21 5.34 9.79
N ASP A 303 7.99 4.70 8.92
CA ASP A 303 7.93 4.92 7.48
C ASP A 303 6.76 4.08 6.92
N TYR A 304 5.77 4.78 6.42
CA TYR A 304 4.60 4.19 5.79
C TYR A 304 4.65 4.30 4.25
N SER A 305 5.84 4.36 3.68
CA SER A 305 6.01 4.26 2.23
C SER A 305 5.45 2.93 1.72
N GLY A 306 4.91 2.96 0.53
CA GLY A 306 4.54 1.75 -0.17
C GLY A 306 5.78 0.93 -0.54
N GLY A 307 5.55 -0.29 -0.95
CA GLY A 307 6.60 -1.20 -1.39
C GLY A 307 6.04 -2.42 -2.10
N GLY A 308 6.90 -3.31 -2.47
CA GLY A 308 6.51 -4.57 -3.09
C GLY A 308 7.69 -5.25 -3.78
N GLU A 309 7.37 -6.36 -4.38
CA GLU A 309 8.32 -7.15 -5.16
C GLU A 309 7.73 -7.45 -6.55
N GLY A 310 8.60 -7.72 -7.49
CA GLY A 310 8.24 -8.17 -8.81
C GLY A 310 9.16 -9.28 -9.27
N GLY A 311 8.83 -9.94 -10.33
CA GLY A 311 9.64 -10.99 -10.91
C GLY A 311 9.26 -11.27 -12.36
N GLY A 312 10.08 -12.10 -12.97
CA GLY A 312 9.86 -12.60 -14.33
C GLY A 312 10.92 -13.65 -14.65
N THR A 313 10.66 -14.41 -15.70
CA THR A 313 11.54 -15.45 -16.19
C THR A 313 12.29 -14.97 -17.43
N THR A 314 13.62 -15.04 -17.44
CA THR A 314 14.39 -14.78 -18.65
C THR A 314 14.12 -15.90 -19.67
N PRO A 315 13.66 -15.58 -20.88
CA PRO A 315 13.47 -16.60 -21.92
C PRO A 315 14.79 -17.31 -22.21
N PRO A 316 14.78 -18.61 -22.49
CA PRO A 316 15.99 -19.32 -22.91
C PRO A 316 16.56 -18.67 -24.17
N PRO A 317 17.91 -18.65 -24.34
CA PRO A 317 18.54 -18.11 -25.53
C PRO A 317 17.96 -18.80 -26.78
N VAL A 318 17.46 -18.02 -27.71
CA VAL A 318 17.03 -18.54 -29.01
C VAL A 318 18.32 -18.93 -29.75
N THR A 319 18.65 -20.21 -29.83
CA THR A 319 19.67 -20.70 -30.72
C THR A 319 19.21 -20.41 -32.16
N PRO A 320 20.00 -19.68 -32.98
CA PRO A 320 19.66 -19.50 -34.38
C PRO A 320 19.46 -20.87 -35.04
N PRO A 321 18.53 -21.05 -35.95
CA PRO A 321 18.41 -22.31 -36.70
C PRO A 321 19.72 -22.57 -37.43
N THR A 322 20.37 -23.65 -37.10
CA THR A 322 21.55 -24.13 -37.84
C THR A 322 21.06 -24.64 -39.17
N THR A 323 21.08 -23.78 -40.19
CA THR A 323 20.85 -24.16 -41.56
C THR A 323 22.12 -24.89 -42.03
N ASN A 324 22.11 -26.18 -41.92
CA ASN A 324 23.00 -27.04 -42.69
C ASN A 324 22.13 -28.02 -43.47
N PRO A 325 22.03 -27.91 -44.79
CA PRO A 325 21.30 -28.91 -45.61
C PRO A 325 22.19 -30.15 -45.70
N GLU A 326 21.83 -31.21 -44.99
CA GLU A 326 22.39 -32.53 -45.15
C GLU A 326 21.66 -33.22 -46.35
N PRO A 327 22.43 -33.96 -47.24
CA PRO A 327 21.86 -34.62 -48.38
C PRO A 327 20.99 -35.83 -48.00
N PRO A 328 20.02 -36.26 -48.82
CA PRO A 328 19.06 -37.28 -48.47
C PRO A 328 19.67 -38.68 -48.43
N THR A 329 19.48 -39.38 -47.33
CA THR A 329 19.74 -40.84 -47.22
C THR A 329 18.41 -41.60 -47.10
N PRO A 330 18.32 -42.82 -47.64
CA PRO A 330 17.08 -43.44 -48.04
C PRO A 330 16.27 -44.06 -46.90
N GLU A 331 14.99 -44.11 -47.15
CA GLU A 331 13.90 -44.72 -46.41
C GLU A 331 14.15 -46.11 -45.84
N LYS A 332 13.73 -46.34 -44.60
CA LYS A 332 13.39 -47.67 -44.08
C LYS A 332 12.23 -47.54 -43.06
N PRO A 333 11.38 -48.56 -42.95
CA PRO A 333 9.96 -48.42 -42.83
C PRO A 333 9.40 -48.30 -41.41
N ASP A 334 8.33 -47.58 -41.34
CA ASP A 334 7.09 -47.69 -40.56
C ASP A 334 7.16 -48.53 -39.25
N VAL A 335 7.13 -47.83 -38.14
CA VAL A 335 6.52 -48.34 -36.91
C VAL A 335 5.76 -47.17 -36.28
N ASP A 336 4.46 -47.35 -36.10
CA ASP A 336 3.53 -46.45 -35.48
C ASP A 336 4.02 -45.88 -34.14
N PRO A 337 3.83 -44.58 -33.89
CA PRO A 337 4.06 -44.03 -32.56
C PRO A 337 2.93 -44.49 -31.64
N ILE A 338 3.29 -45.28 -30.64
CA ILE A 338 2.41 -45.60 -29.51
C ILE A 338 2.13 -44.28 -28.78
N ILE A 339 0.88 -43.81 -28.92
CA ILE A 339 0.34 -42.76 -28.08
C ILE A 339 0.23 -43.34 -26.68
N VAL A 340 1.21 -43.01 -25.82
CA VAL A 340 1.10 -43.25 -24.36
C VAL A 340 0.23 -42.13 -23.80
N THR A 341 -1.05 -42.40 -23.66
CA THR A 341 -1.93 -41.59 -22.83
C THR A 341 -1.37 -41.56 -21.39
N PRO A 342 -1.32 -40.38 -20.73
CA PRO A 342 -0.87 -40.31 -19.33
C PRO A 342 -1.84 -41.14 -18.47
N ASN A 343 -1.30 -42.08 -17.72
CA ASN A 343 -2.05 -42.92 -16.79
C ASN A 343 -2.58 -42.03 -15.64
N GLU A 344 -3.90 -41.99 -15.46
CA GLU A 344 -4.65 -41.17 -14.51
C GLU A 344 -4.40 -41.48 -13.02
N SER A 345 -3.42 -42.33 -12.67
CA SER A 345 -3.18 -42.81 -11.30
C SER A 345 -2.15 -42.01 -10.49
N GLU A 346 -1.66 -40.86 -10.95
CA GLU A 346 -0.60 -40.09 -10.27
C GLU A 346 -1.12 -38.97 -9.36
N VAL A 347 -2.38 -38.67 -9.39
CA VAL A 347 -3.01 -37.59 -8.62
C VAL A 347 -4.15 -38.16 -7.76
N ASN A 348 -4.03 -38.00 -6.48
CA ASN A 348 -5.11 -38.33 -5.54
C ASN A 348 -5.96 -37.08 -5.30
N THR A 349 -7.28 -37.17 -5.55
CA THR A 349 -8.22 -36.10 -5.25
C THR A 349 -8.90 -36.39 -3.92
N ILE A 350 -8.88 -35.43 -3.00
CA ILE A 350 -9.61 -35.49 -1.73
C ILE A 350 -10.54 -34.28 -1.60
N THR A 351 -11.63 -34.44 -0.87
CA THR A 351 -12.57 -33.34 -0.58
C THR A 351 -12.36 -32.88 0.87
N ASP A 352 -12.08 -31.60 1.07
CA ASP A 352 -11.99 -30.98 2.38
C ASP A 352 -13.00 -29.80 2.44
N GLY A 353 -14.06 -30.00 3.20
CA GLY A 353 -15.17 -29.04 3.30
C GLY A 353 -15.78 -28.73 1.92
N ASN A 354 -15.71 -27.45 1.50
CA ASN A 354 -16.23 -26.96 0.22
C ASN A 354 -15.20 -26.95 -0.92
N ASN A 355 -14.01 -27.57 -0.71
CA ASN A 355 -12.94 -27.58 -1.70
C ASN A 355 -12.61 -29.00 -2.16
N GLU A 356 -12.30 -29.12 -3.44
CA GLU A 356 -11.68 -30.29 -4.04
C GLU A 356 -10.18 -30.05 -4.14
N ILE A 357 -9.39 -30.94 -3.52
CA ILE A 357 -7.94 -30.80 -3.38
C ILE A 357 -7.26 -31.93 -4.15
N GLN A 358 -6.34 -31.58 -5.08
CA GLN A 358 -5.51 -32.54 -5.79
C GLN A 358 -4.13 -32.62 -5.15
N ILE A 359 -3.68 -33.87 -4.89
CA ILE A 359 -2.39 -34.17 -4.28
C ILE A 359 -1.52 -34.94 -5.27
N TYR A 360 -0.30 -34.43 -5.49
CA TYR A 360 0.72 -35.03 -6.31
C TYR A 360 1.86 -35.58 -5.43
N ILE A 361 2.48 -36.71 -5.84
CA ILE A 361 3.63 -37.28 -5.17
C ILE A 361 4.87 -36.96 -5.98
N VAL A 362 5.81 -36.22 -5.39
CA VAL A 362 7.06 -35.75 -6.01
C VAL A 362 7.91 -36.95 -6.47
N LYS A 363 8.37 -36.91 -7.71
CA LYS A 363 9.22 -37.93 -8.36
C LYS A 363 10.67 -37.46 -8.48
N LYS A 364 11.56 -38.38 -8.84
CA LYS A 364 12.95 -38.05 -9.14
C LYS A 364 13.02 -37.12 -10.35
N GLY A 365 13.70 -35.98 -10.18
CA GLY A 365 13.86 -34.98 -11.23
C GLY A 365 12.84 -33.86 -11.15
N ASP A 366 11.82 -33.95 -10.28
CA ASP A 366 10.87 -32.85 -10.07
C ASP A 366 11.53 -31.68 -9.36
N THR A 367 11.22 -30.49 -9.84
CA THR A 367 11.47 -29.22 -9.20
C THR A 367 10.13 -28.54 -8.86
N LEU A 368 10.11 -27.61 -7.93
CA LEU A 368 8.90 -26.89 -7.61
C LEU A 368 8.30 -26.20 -8.86
N SER A 369 9.17 -25.68 -9.74
CA SER A 369 8.76 -25.05 -11.00
C SER A 369 8.18 -26.06 -11.99
N SER A 370 8.81 -27.25 -12.17
CA SER A 370 8.28 -28.26 -13.09
C SER A 370 6.93 -28.82 -12.63
N VAL A 371 6.75 -29.01 -11.32
CA VAL A 371 5.47 -29.43 -10.75
C VAL A 371 4.42 -28.32 -10.91
N ALA A 372 4.77 -27.06 -10.69
CA ALA A 372 3.88 -25.94 -10.90
C ALA A 372 3.37 -25.87 -12.35
N THR A 373 4.27 -25.98 -13.33
CA THR A 373 3.91 -26.03 -14.76
C THR A 373 3.01 -27.22 -15.09
N LYS A 374 3.31 -28.40 -14.56
CA LYS A 374 2.54 -29.63 -14.80
C LYS A 374 1.08 -29.50 -14.34
N PHE A 375 0.81 -28.74 -13.29
CA PHE A 375 -0.53 -28.60 -12.68
C PHE A 375 -1.15 -27.21 -12.90
N GLU A 376 -0.65 -26.45 -13.87
CA GLU A 376 -1.17 -25.14 -14.23
C GLU A 376 -1.29 -24.19 -13.03
N THR A 377 -0.28 -24.21 -12.14
CA THR A 377 -0.19 -23.37 -10.95
C THR A 377 1.18 -22.67 -10.89
N THR A 378 1.44 -21.93 -9.82
CA THR A 378 2.74 -21.26 -9.65
C THR A 378 3.56 -21.88 -8.54
N PRO A 379 4.92 -21.79 -8.59
CA PRO A 379 5.78 -22.23 -7.49
C PRO A 379 5.42 -21.57 -6.16
N HIS A 380 5.00 -20.31 -6.20
CA HIS A 380 4.53 -19.57 -5.03
C HIS A 380 3.27 -20.22 -4.45
N GLN A 381 2.28 -20.51 -5.29
CA GLN A 381 1.04 -21.14 -4.86
C GLN A 381 1.28 -22.53 -4.25
N LEU A 382 2.21 -23.31 -4.84
CA LEU A 382 2.61 -24.57 -4.26
C LEU A 382 3.29 -24.39 -2.89
N ARG A 383 4.12 -23.37 -2.72
CA ARG A 383 4.70 -23.03 -1.39
C ARG A 383 3.62 -22.71 -0.36
N VAL A 384 2.66 -21.87 -0.72
CA VAL A 384 1.56 -21.46 0.18
C VAL A 384 0.71 -22.66 0.57
N TRP A 385 0.22 -23.43 -0.40
CA TRP A 385 -0.64 -24.60 -0.12
C TRP A 385 0.05 -25.67 0.74
N ASN A 386 1.37 -25.81 0.58
CA ASN A 386 2.16 -26.86 1.24
C ASN A 386 3.02 -26.34 2.39
N LYS A 387 2.94 -25.05 2.75
CA LYS A 387 3.74 -24.39 3.81
C LYS A 387 5.25 -24.67 3.66
N LEU A 388 5.75 -24.62 2.41
CA LEU A 388 7.17 -24.89 2.13
C LEU A 388 8.00 -23.65 2.48
N LYS A 389 9.10 -23.90 3.20
CA LYS A 389 10.07 -22.85 3.56
C LYS A 389 11.14 -22.65 2.49
N THR A 390 11.35 -23.60 1.60
CA THR A 390 12.34 -23.59 0.50
C THR A 390 11.76 -24.30 -0.72
N ASP A 391 12.37 -24.13 -1.88
CA ASP A 391 11.97 -24.78 -3.15
C ASP A 391 12.46 -26.23 -3.28
N ALA A 392 13.24 -26.71 -2.32
CA ALA A 392 13.73 -28.07 -2.32
C ALA A 392 12.62 -29.08 -2.05
N LEU A 393 12.40 -29.98 -2.99
CA LEU A 393 11.45 -31.07 -2.89
C LEU A 393 12.14 -32.39 -2.55
N LYS A 394 11.46 -33.25 -1.80
CA LYS A 394 11.92 -34.61 -1.51
C LYS A 394 11.11 -35.61 -2.34
N ILE A 395 11.79 -36.58 -2.96
CA ILE A 395 11.13 -37.70 -3.65
C ILE A 395 10.15 -38.37 -2.70
N GLY A 396 8.89 -38.61 -3.15
CA GLY A 396 7.81 -39.16 -2.33
C GLY A 396 7.05 -38.12 -1.50
N GLN A 397 7.47 -36.85 -1.50
CA GLN A 397 6.74 -35.78 -0.82
C GLN A 397 5.36 -35.58 -1.47
N LYS A 398 4.32 -35.49 -0.64
CA LYS A 398 2.97 -35.16 -1.10
C LYS A 398 2.83 -33.66 -1.19
N LEU A 399 2.39 -33.16 -2.35
CA LEU A 399 2.14 -31.73 -2.60
C LEU A 399 0.68 -31.52 -2.98
N ILE A 400 0.03 -30.58 -2.35
CA ILE A 400 -1.25 -30.02 -2.84
C ILE A 400 -0.93 -29.21 -4.08
N VAL A 401 -1.47 -29.62 -5.23
CA VAL A 401 -1.16 -29.02 -6.52
C VAL A 401 -2.32 -28.28 -7.14
N LYS A 402 -3.56 -28.47 -6.62
CA LYS A 402 -4.75 -27.74 -7.04
C LYS A 402 -5.77 -27.70 -5.91
N VAL A 403 -6.41 -26.56 -5.71
CA VAL A 403 -7.53 -26.36 -4.79
C VAL A 403 -8.64 -25.70 -5.58
N THR A 404 -9.77 -26.41 -5.78
CA THR A 404 -10.92 -25.91 -6.54
C THR A 404 -12.12 -25.77 -5.62
N PRO A 405 -12.71 -24.58 -5.46
CA PRO A 405 -13.93 -24.41 -4.70
C PRO A 405 -15.07 -25.21 -5.37
N LYS A 406 -15.75 -26.03 -4.60
CA LYS A 406 -16.92 -26.75 -5.09
C LYS A 406 -18.05 -25.74 -5.30
N LYS A 407 -18.46 -25.58 -6.57
CA LYS A 407 -19.53 -24.65 -6.94
C LYS A 407 -20.77 -25.00 -6.10
N ALA A 408 -21.26 -24.05 -5.32
CA ALA A 408 -22.50 -24.20 -4.59
C ALA A 408 -23.60 -24.56 -5.57
N VAL A 409 -24.19 -25.75 -5.47
CA VAL A 409 -25.37 -26.14 -6.23
C VAL A 409 -26.50 -25.27 -5.71
N THR A 410 -26.84 -24.23 -6.43
CA THR A 410 -28.05 -23.46 -6.19
C THR A 410 -29.21 -24.41 -6.46
N ARG A 411 -29.79 -24.94 -5.38
CA ARG A 411 -31.01 -25.74 -5.43
C ARG A 411 -32.10 -24.78 -5.91
N VAL A 412 -32.43 -24.81 -7.20
CA VAL A 412 -33.63 -24.18 -7.71
C VAL A 412 -34.81 -24.93 -7.08
N VAL A 413 -35.37 -24.39 -6.02
CA VAL A 413 -36.67 -24.82 -5.51
C VAL A 413 -37.67 -24.39 -6.57
N LYS A 414 -38.16 -25.35 -7.36
CA LYS A 414 -39.37 -25.19 -8.14
C LYS A 414 -40.50 -24.96 -7.14
N THR A 415 -40.91 -23.75 -6.94
CA THR A 415 -42.15 -23.42 -6.30
C THR A 415 -43.29 -23.84 -7.25
N SER A 416 -43.91 -24.96 -6.96
CA SER A 416 -45.18 -25.36 -7.51
C SER A 416 -46.22 -24.29 -7.13
N SER A 417 -46.84 -23.74 -8.14
CA SER A 417 -48.02 -22.92 -8.03
C SER A 417 -49.13 -23.68 -7.28
N LEU A 418 -49.54 -23.19 -6.11
CA LEU A 418 -50.83 -23.54 -5.52
C LEU A 418 -51.42 -22.32 -4.82
N ILE A 419 -52.58 -21.87 -5.43
CA ILE A 419 -53.76 -21.29 -4.81
C ILE A 419 -53.64 -19.86 -4.24
N SER A 420 -54.28 -18.95 -4.98
CA SER A 420 -54.78 -17.68 -4.47
C SER A 420 -55.79 -17.91 -3.34
N PRO A 421 -55.69 -17.16 -2.25
CA PRO A 421 -56.87 -16.86 -1.46
C PRO A 421 -57.44 -15.51 -1.84
N THR A 422 -58.76 -15.54 -2.00
CA THR A 422 -59.70 -14.45 -2.19
C THR A 422 -59.44 -13.26 -1.26
N MET A 423 -59.53 -12.08 -1.86
CA MET A 423 -59.59 -10.77 -1.19
C MET A 423 -60.85 -10.68 -0.35
N GLU A 424 -60.74 -10.56 0.95
CA GLU A 424 -61.78 -9.99 1.81
C GLU A 424 -61.53 -8.48 1.97
N THR A 425 -62.54 -7.71 1.57
CA THR A 425 -62.59 -6.25 1.70
C THR A 425 -62.78 -5.86 3.18
N LEU A 426 -61.93 -5.01 3.71
CA LEU A 426 -62.17 -4.27 4.95
C LEU A 426 -62.63 -2.84 4.65
N PRO A 427 -63.48 -2.24 5.49
CA PRO A 427 -64.23 -1.03 5.17
C PRO A 427 -63.40 0.26 5.28
N GLN A 428 -63.78 1.20 4.42
CA GLN A 428 -63.30 2.59 4.42
C GLN A 428 -63.72 3.31 5.68
N THR A 429 -62.79 4.03 6.32
CA THR A 429 -63.11 5.24 7.07
C THR A 429 -61.99 6.27 6.90
N GLY A 430 -62.34 7.38 6.32
CA GLY A 430 -61.99 8.76 6.73
C GLY A 430 -60.65 9.34 6.36
N ASP A 431 -60.69 10.18 5.33
CA ASP A 431 -60.00 11.46 5.17
C ASP A 431 -58.68 11.74 5.89
N ALA A 432 -57.68 12.02 5.11
CA ALA A 432 -56.97 13.30 5.06
C ALA A 432 -55.90 13.33 3.96
N SER A 433 -56.14 14.20 3.07
CA SER A 433 -55.43 14.71 1.92
C SER A 433 -53.98 15.19 2.18
N HIS A 434 -53.23 15.20 1.08
CA HIS A 434 -52.16 16.10 0.67
C HIS A 434 -50.72 15.80 1.12
N GLY A 435 -49.88 15.54 0.11
CA GLY A 435 -48.53 16.08 0.13
C GLY A 435 -47.37 15.17 -0.13
N ILE A 436 -47.37 14.27 -1.13
CA ILE A 436 -46.10 13.63 -1.61
C ILE A 436 -46.03 13.55 -3.16
N ALA A 437 -46.48 14.61 -3.84
CA ALA A 437 -46.36 14.67 -5.31
C ALA A 437 -45.53 15.86 -5.82
N GLU A 438 -44.90 16.66 -4.94
CA GLU A 438 -44.11 17.83 -5.37
C GLU A 438 -42.61 17.79 -5.05
N LEU A 439 -42.06 16.67 -4.64
CA LEU A 439 -40.62 16.58 -4.29
C LEU A 439 -39.75 15.85 -5.32
N ILE A 440 -40.29 15.49 -6.48
CA ILE A 440 -39.52 14.85 -7.59
C ILE A 440 -39.29 15.82 -8.77
N GLY A 441 -39.87 17.01 -8.76
CA GLY A 441 -39.73 18.04 -9.81
C GLY A 441 -38.61 19.07 -9.63
N ALA A 442 -37.93 19.11 -8.48
CA ALA A 442 -36.98 20.19 -8.15
C ALA A 442 -35.48 19.79 -8.24
N LEU A 443 -35.12 18.59 -8.65
CA LEU A 443 -33.72 18.16 -8.71
C LEU A 443 -33.14 18.07 -10.14
N LEU A 444 -33.86 18.54 -11.15
CA LEU A 444 -33.40 18.52 -12.57
C LEU A 444 -33.28 19.92 -13.21
N ALA A 445 -33.34 21.00 -12.44
CA ALA A 445 -33.26 22.37 -12.96
C ALA A 445 -32.14 23.25 -12.43
N LEU A 446 -31.06 22.69 -11.87
CA LEU A 446 -29.90 23.43 -11.36
C LEU A 446 -28.56 23.04 -12.01
N SER A 447 -28.56 22.74 -13.31
CA SER A 447 -27.35 22.63 -14.09
C SER A 447 -27.39 23.44 -15.37
N SER A 448 -27.72 24.71 -15.30
CA SER A 448 -27.45 25.71 -16.37
C SER A 448 -27.75 27.11 -15.87
N ALA A 449 -26.82 27.72 -15.16
CA ALA A 449 -26.79 29.20 -15.08
C ALA A 449 -25.31 29.62 -15.02
N THR A 450 -24.86 29.87 -16.17
CA THR A 450 -23.68 30.58 -16.65
C THR A 450 -23.38 31.86 -15.89
N PHE A 451 -22.16 32.00 -15.50
CA PHE A 451 -21.31 33.19 -15.47
C PHE A 451 -21.91 34.44 -16.11
N LEU A 452 -22.01 35.50 -15.37
CA LEU A 452 -21.88 36.88 -15.86
C LEU A 452 -21.25 37.78 -14.80
N ILE A 453 -19.98 38.09 -15.07
CA ILE A 453 -19.18 39.11 -14.41
C ILE A 453 -19.85 40.49 -14.64
N ARG A 454 -19.91 41.31 -13.62
CA ARG A 454 -19.95 42.76 -13.78
C ARG A 454 -19.04 43.46 -12.77
N LYS A 455 -18.10 44.21 -13.33
CA LYS A 455 -17.24 45.19 -12.68
C LYS A 455 -18.08 46.29 -12.00
N LYS A 456 -17.70 46.66 -10.83
CA LYS A 456 -17.36 48.04 -10.47
C LYS A 456 -16.40 48.03 -9.29
#